data_8a8e7cfb847499e25cc9bb3dec896206
#
_entry.id   8a8e7cfb847499e25cc9bb3dec896206
#
_cell.length_a   1.000
_cell.length_b   1.000
_cell.length_c   1.000
_cell.angle_alpha   90.00
_cell.angle_beta   90.00
_cell.angle_gamma   90.00
#
_symmetry.space_group_name_H-M   'P 1'
#
loop_
_entity.id
_entity.type
_entity.pdbx_description
1 polymer ?
#
loop_
_entity_poly.entity_id
_entity_poly.type
_entity_poly.pdbx_seq_one_letter_code
_entity_poly.pdbx_strand_id
1 'polypeptide(L)'
;MAYQTINPASGELLASYAELSDAELELAIANADQAYKTDWRHRAIDERAKIVAKAAAILLERKAEYAHYLTLEMGKLIGEAQAEVELAAAVLDYYADNAASFLQPKTLANARNAQVLIEPIGAILGIAPWNFPYYQVARVAGPQLMAGNVLVLKHAENVPQAALALSRLFADAGAPNGVYTNLFAGIEQIGRAIADPRIRGVTITGSERAGAAVAERAGRALKKVVAEMGGSDPLIVLEDAPLAAALDGAVFGRMFNSGQCCVGSKRIIVVGRQRAATFLDGFTARLAALRAGDPMNPQTTLAPVASETALNRLLEQIGQAKQAGAQIALGGKRLARPGYFLEPTVITGIDEHNPVFNQELFGPVAAFHMVDNAEQAIALANATPYGLGASVFTADIERGRALAAQIDCGMVFVNQPAWTAPELPFGGVKNSGYGRELAERGFYEFVNEKLVNLAPAGACLWGPAALD
;
A
#
# COMPACT_ATOMS: atom_id res chain seq x y z
N MET A 1 -14.16 -18.57 -3.37
CA MET A 1 -13.50 -18.48 -4.72
C MET A 1 -12.20 -19.24 -4.62
N ALA A 2 -11.78 -20.02 -5.61
CA ALA A 2 -10.51 -20.74 -5.54
C ALA A 2 -9.35 -19.76 -5.66
N TYR A 3 -8.30 -19.98 -4.89
CA TYR A 3 -7.02 -19.27 -5.05
C TYR A 3 -6.33 -19.82 -6.29
N GLN A 4 -5.96 -18.96 -7.22
CA GLN A 4 -5.43 -19.39 -8.52
C GLN A 4 -4.25 -18.53 -8.97
N THR A 5 -3.23 -19.20 -9.46
CA THR A 5 -2.16 -18.56 -10.24
C THR A 5 -2.56 -18.59 -11.72
N ILE A 6 -2.91 -17.44 -12.26
CA ILE A 6 -3.16 -17.25 -13.70
C ILE A 6 -2.07 -16.29 -14.20
N ASN A 7 -1.32 -16.68 -15.24
CA ASN A 7 -0.33 -15.81 -15.83
C ASN A 7 -1.00 -14.68 -16.62
N PRO A 8 -0.91 -13.41 -16.18
CA PRO A 8 -1.58 -12.30 -16.87
C PRO A 8 -1.07 -12.04 -18.29
N ALA A 9 0.16 -12.47 -18.61
CA ALA A 9 0.75 -12.28 -19.94
C ALA A 9 0.20 -13.27 -20.98
N SER A 10 -0.32 -14.43 -20.55
CA SER A 10 -0.88 -15.46 -21.44
C SER A 10 -2.37 -15.72 -21.19
N GLY A 11 -2.87 -15.48 -19.97
CA GLY A 11 -4.20 -15.88 -19.50
C GLY A 11 -4.26 -17.35 -19.08
N GLU A 12 -3.14 -18.06 -19.00
CA GLU A 12 -3.04 -19.48 -18.67
C GLU A 12 -3.18 -19.70 -17.16
N LEU A 13 -4.03 -20.66 -16.77
CA LEU A 13 -4.13 -21.15 -15.40
C LEU A 13 -2.97 -22.11 -15.12
N LEU A 14 -2.10 -21.74 -14.17
CA LEU A 14 -0.89 -22.51 -13.83
C LEU A 14 -1.08 -23.37 -12.57
N ALA A 15 -1.83 -22.88 -11.59
CA ALA A 15 -2.06 -23.58 -10.33
C ALA A 15 -3.37 -23.16 -9.68
N SER A 16 -3.96 -24.06 -8.88
CA SER A 16 -5.14 -23.80 -8.06
C SER A 16 -4.92 -24.32 -6.64
N TYR A 17 -5.42 -23.58 -5.66
CA TYR A 17 -5.29 -23.91 -4.25
C TYR A 17 -6.66 -23.86 -3.60
N ALA A 18 -6.94 -24.82 -2.74
CA ALA A 18 -8.20 -24.87 -2.00
C ALA A 18 -8.26 -23.79 -0.92
N GLU A 19 -9.44 -23.25 -0.67
CA GLU A 19 -9.70 -22.52 0.56
C GLU A 19 -9.54 -23.45 1.75
N LEU A 20 -9.05 -22.93 2.86
CA LEU A 20 -8.96 -23.69 4.11
C LEU A 20 -10.36 -23.99 4.65
N SER A 21 -10.47 -25.12 5.36
CA SER A 21 -11.68 -25.47 6.09
C SER A 21 -11.85 -24.58 7.34
N ASP A 22 -13.04 -24.58 7.92
CA ASP A 22 -13.31 -23.85 9.16
C ASP A 22 -12.47 -24.39 10.35
N ALA A 23 -12.17 -25.69 10.37
CA ALA A 23 -11.30 -26.29 11.37
C ALA A 23 -9.82 -25.82 11.22
N GLU A 24 -9.34 -25.66 9.98
CA GLU A 24 -8.01 -25.11 9.72
C GLU A 24 -7.93 -23.63 10.07
N LEU A 25 -8.98 -22.84 9.83
CA LEU A 25 -9.06 -21.46 10.29
C LEU A 25 -8.97 -21.38 11.82
N GLU A 26 -9.76 -22.20 12.51
CA GLU A 26 -9.74 -22.26 13.97
C GLU A 26 -8.34 -22.62 14.50
N LEU A 27 -7.71 -23.62 13.91
CA LEU A 27 -6.37 -24.04 14.26
C LEU A 27 -5.33 -22.93 14.02
N ALA A 28 -5.44 -22.22 12.90
CA ALA A 28 -4.54 -21.11 12.56
C ALA A 28 -4.62 -19.98 13.60
N ILE A 29 -5.85 -19.59 13.98
CA ILE A 29 -6.07 -18.57 15.02
C ILE A 29 -5.59 -19.05 16.39
N ALA A 30 -5.85 -20.31 16.74
CA ALA A 30 -5.39 -20.89 18.01
C ALA A 30 -3.86 -20.92 18.09
N ASN A 31 -3.18 -21.35 17.02
CA ASN A 31 -1.71 -21.35 16.95
C ASN A 31 -1.12 -19.95 17.09
N ALA A 32 -1.73 -18.95 16.43
CA ALA A 32 -1.29 -17.56 16.53
C ALA A 32 -1.46 -17.02 17.97
N ASP A 33 -2.61 -17.24 18.61
CA ASP A 33 -2.87 -16.83 19.99
C ASP A 33 -1.90 -17.53 20.96
N GLN A 34 -1.64 -18.83 20.78
CA GLN A 34 -0.70 -19.60 21.57
C GLN A 34 0.74 -19.06 21.41
N ALA A 35 1.19 -18.87 20.16
CA ALA A 35 2.53 -18.33 19.89
C ALA A 35 2.73 -16.95 20.52
N TYR A 36 1.72 -16.08 20.44
CA TYR A 36 1.74 -14.79 21.10
C TYR A 36 1.87 -14.93 22.62
N LYS A 37 1.01 -15.73 23.27
CA LYS A 37 0.89 -15.81 24.73
C LYS A 37 2.08 -16.48 25.40
N THR A 38 2.65 -17.52 24.78
CA THR A 38 3.65 -18.37 25.43
C THR A 38 5.07 -18.17 24.96
N ASP A 39 5.28 -17.46 23.84
CA ASP A 39 6.59 -17.30 23.26
C ASP A 39 6.84 -15.85 22.79
N TRP A 40 6.26 -15.43 21.65
CA TRP A 40 6.72 -14.29 20.85
C TRP A 40 6.73 -12.95 21.61
N ARG A 41 5.68 -12.65 22.38
CA ARG A 41 5.61 -11.41 23.19
C ARG A 41 6.67 -11.33 24.27
N HIS A 42 7.19 -12.46 24.70
CA HIS A 42 8.17 -12.57 25.79
C HIS A 42 9.61 -12.65 25.30
N ARG A 43 9.83 -12.86 24.00
CA ARG A 43 11.17 -12.87 23.42
C ARG A 43 11.84 -11.52 23.54
N ALA A 44 13.14 -11.54 23.85
CA ALA A 44 13.95 -10.32 23.81
C ALA A 44 13.86 -9.65 22.43
N ILE A 45 13.91 -8.32 22.41
CA ILE A 45 13.82 -7.56 21.17
C ILE A 45 14.90 -7.97 20.16
N ASP A 46 16.13 -8.24 20.63
CA ASP A 46 17.25 -8.66 19.79
C ASP A 46 17.03 -10.03 19.14
N GLU A 47 16.28 -10.92 19.79
CA GLU A 47 15.95 -12.23 19.22
C GLU A 47 14.91 -12.08 18.11
N ARG A 48 13.91 -11.22 18.31
CA ARG A 48 12.93 -10.87 17.26
C ARG A 48 13.62 -10.18 16.09
N ALA A 49 14.52 -9.23 16.38
CA ALA A 49 15.30 -8.50 15.36
C ALA A 49 16.14 -9.44 14.49
N LYS A 50 16.82 -10.43 15.10
CA LYS A 50 17.58 -11.44 14.34
C LYS A 50 16.72 -12.23 13.36
N ILE A 51 15.48 -12.58 13.74
CA ILE A 51 14.56 -13.32 12.87
C ILE A 51 14.06 -12.42 11.74
N VAL A 52 13.67 -11.16 12.03
CA VAL A 52 13.16 -10.23 11.02
C VAL A 52 14.27 -9.82 10.05
N ALA A 53 15.47 -9.51 10.54
CA ALA A 53 16.64 -9.23 9.68
C ALA A 53 17.04 -10.43 8.82
N LYS A 54 16.95 -11.66 9.36
CA LYS A 54 17.21 -12.87 8.58
C LYS A 54 16.16 -13.05 7.48
N ALA A 55 14.89 -12.71 7.71
CA ALA A 55 13.88 -12.73 6.66
C ALA A 55 14.23 -11.72 5.53
N ALA A 56 14.69 -10.51 5.88
CA ALA A 56 15.18 -9.54 4.91
C ALA A 56 16.38 -10.09 4.10
N ALA A 57 17.36 -10.68 4.76
CA ALA A 57 18.51 -11.27 4.10
C ALA A 57 18.12 -12.40 3.12
N ILE A 58 17.18 -13.27 3.49
CA ILE A 58 16.66 -14.34 2.63
C ILE A 58 15.95 -13.75 1.39
N LEU A 59 15.18 -12.67 1.53
CA LEU A 59 14.55 -11.98 0.40
C LEU A 59 15.62 -11.52 -0.61
N LEU A 60 16.72 -10.93 -0.13
CA LEU A 60 17.79 -10.44 -0.99
C LEU A 60 18.57 -11.59 -1.62
N GLU A 61 18.89 -12.64 -0.86
CA GLU A 61 19.60 -13.83 -1.34
C GLU A 61 18.83 -14.56 -2.44
N ARG A 62 17.50 -14.71 -2.26
CA ARG A 62 16.62 -15.42 -3.19
C ARG A 62 15.78 -14.44 -4.04
N LYS A 63 16.29 -13.23 -4.28
CA LYS A 63 15.54 -12.14 -4.97
C LYS A 63 14.93 -12.59 -6.30
N ALA A 64 15.68 -13.35 -7.10
CA ALA A 64 15.18 -13.82 -8.39
C ALA A 64 13.99 -14.77 -8.27
N GLU A 65 13.98 -15.66 -7.26
CA GLU A 65 12.88 -16.58 -6.99
C GLU A 65 11.60 -15.80 -6.58
N TYR A 66 11.74 -14.89 -5.60
CA TYR A 66 10.60 -14.09 -5.13
C TYR A 66 10.06 -13.17 -6.22
N ALA A 67 10.92 -12.52 -6.99
CA ALA A 67 10.51 -11.68 -8.12
C ALA A 67 9.79 -12.46 -9.22
N HIS A 68 10.21 -13.71 -9.47
CA HIS A 68 9.57 -14.60 -10.44
C HIS A 68 8.07 -14.81 -10.12
N TYR A 69 7.72 -15.07 -8.84
CA TYR A 69 6.32 -15.24 -8.44
C TYR A 69 5.48 -13.98 -8.70
N LEU A 70 6.04 -12.78 -8.43
CA LEU A 70 5.34 -11.52 -8.68
C LEU A 70 5.04 -11.32 -10.16
N THR A 71 6.04 -11.56 -11.02
CA THR A 71 5.87 -11.45 -12.47
C THR A 71 4.86 -12.47 -12.98
N LEU A 72 4.92 -13.70 -12.46
CA LEU A 72 4.06 -14.79 -12.90
C LEU A 72 2.59 -14.59 -12.52
N GLU A 73 2.31 -14.09 -11.32
CA GLU A 73 0.95 -14.05 -10.76
C GLU A 73 0.22 -12.72 -10.99
N MET A 74 0.95 -11.61 -11.11
CA MET A 74 0.30 -10.31 -11.32
C MET A 74 0.81 -9.53 -12.53
N GLY A 75 1.76 -10.11 -13.29
CA GLY A 75 2.24 -9.58 -14.55
C GLY A 75 3.26 -8.45 -14.46
N LYS A 76 3.76 -8.11 -13.27
CA LYS A 76 4.76 -7.06 -13.04
C LYS A 76 6.03 -7.31 -13.85
N LEU A 77 6.65 -6.28 -14.43
CA LEU A 77 7.95 -6.38 -15.07
C LEU A 77 8.98 -6.96 -14.11
N ILE A 78 9.83 -7.87 -14.57
CA ILE A 78 10.79 -8.56 -13.70
C ILE A 78 11.71 -7.58 -12.96
N GLY A 79 12.12 -6.48 -13.58
CA GLY A 79 12.91 -5.44 -12.92
C GLY A 79 12.13 -4.73 -11.80
N GLU A 80 10.84 -4.44 -12.00
CA GLU A 80 9.96 -3.87 -10.97
C GLU A 80 9.67 -4.88 -9.85
N ALA A 81 9.56 -6.16 -10.18
CA ALA A 81 9.39 -7.23 -9.20
C ALA A 81 10.62 -7.38 -8.30
N GLN A 82 11.83 -7.29 -8.87
CA GLN A 82 13.08 -7.28 -8.09
C GLN A 82 13.16 -6.07 -7.16
N ALA A 83 12.79 -4.89 -7.64
CA ALA A 83 12.76 -3.68 -6.83
C ALA A 83 11.73 -3.78 -5.68
N GLU A 84 10.60 -4.45 -5.88
CA GLU A 84 9.64 -4.70 -4.78
C GLU A 84 10.23 -5.64 -3.72
N VAL A 85 10.94 -6.69 -4.12
CA VAL A 85 11.61 -7.60 -3.16
C VAL A 85 12.66 -6.84 -2.34
N GLU A 86 13.46 -5.99 -2.99
CA GLU A 86 14.45 -5.14 -2.32
C GLU A 86 13.78 -4.16 -1.34
N LEU A 87 12.68 -3.54 -1.73
CA LEU A 87 11.92 -2.63 -0.86
C LEU A 87 11.31 -3.38 0.33
N ALA A 88 10.75 -4.57 0.12
CA ALA A 88 10.22 -5.40 1.21
C ALA A 88 11.32 -5.80 2.21
N ALA A 89 12.50 -6.17 1.73
CA ALA A 89 13.65 -6.43 2.56
C ALA A 89 14.09 -5.19 3.35
N ALA A 90 14.20 -4.04 2.69
CA ALA A 90 14.56 -2.79 3.35
C ALA A 90 13.56 -2.38 4.46
N VAL A 91 12.26 -2.63 4.28
CA VAL A 91 11.27 -2.39 5.33
C VAL A 91 11.50 -3.33 6.54
N LEU A 92 11.77 -4.61 6.32
CA LEU A 92 12.03 -5.54 7.41
C LEU A 92 13.31 -5.16 8.16
N ASP A 93 14.41 -4.86 7.46
CA ASP A 93 15.67 -4.42 8.06
C ASP A 93 15.50 -3.12 8.87
N TYR A 94 14.79 -2.13 8.31
CA TYR A 94 14.51 -0.88 9.03
C TYR A 94 13.88 -1.13 10.39
N TYR A 95 12.88 -2.00 10.49
CA TYR A 95 12.23 -2.28 11.76
C TYR A 95 13.08 -3.19 12.67
N ALA A 96 13.87 -4.09 12.13
CA ALA A 96 14.83 -4.87 12.92
C ALA A 96 15.86 -3.95 13.60
N ASP A 97 16.32 -2.90 12.92
CA ASP A 97 17.30 -1.96 13.43
C ASP A 97 16.71 -0.92 14.41
N ASN A 98 15.47 -0.46 14.18
CA ASN A 98 14.93 0.70 14.87
C ASN A 98 13.89 0.39 15.95
N ALA A 99 13.27 -0.80 15.97
CA ALA A 99 12.17 -1.11 16.87
C ALA A 99 12.57 -1.06 18.35
N ALA A 100 13.84 -1.33 18.69
CA ALA A 100 14.34 -1.21 20.06
C ALA A 100 14.20 0.23 20.59
N SER A 101 14.41 1.24 19.75
CA SER A 101 14.23 2.64 20.12
C SER A 101 12.75 3.01 20.28
N PHE A 102 11.87 2.46 19.42
CA PHE A 102 10.43 2.72 19.47
C PHE A 102 9.75 2.08 20.69
N LEU A 103 10.33 1.02 21.23
CA LEU A 103 9.84 0.33 22.44
C LEU A 103 10.30 0.98 23.74
N GLN A 104 11.16 1.99 23.71
CA GLN A 104 11.64 2.63 24.93
C GLN A 104 10.46 3.29 25.68
N PRO A 105 10.38 3.11 27.01
CA PRO A 105 9.39 3.81 27.83
C PRO A 105 9.50 5.32 27.66
N LYS A 106 8.36 5.98 27.44
CA LYS A 106 8.30 7.45 27.30
C LYS A 106 7.97 8.08 28.64
N THR A 107 8.91 8.81 29.24
CA THR A 107 8.65 9.59 30.46
C THR A 107 7.86 10.85 30.09
N LEU A 108 6.80 11.13 30.83
CA LEU A 108 5.96 12.33 30.61
C LEU A 108 6.62 13.55 31.27
N ALA A 109 6.87 14.61 30.47
CA ALA A 109 7.65 15.76 30.90
C ALA A 109 7.13 16.48 32.17
N ASN A 110 5.81 16.49 32.39
CA ASN A 110 5.16 17.18 33.49
C ASN A 110 4.55 16.23 34.56
N ALA A 111 4.89 14.94 34.49
CA ALA A 111 4.42 13.93 35.43
C ALA A 111 5.60 13.06 35.88
N ARG A 112 6.34 13.53 36.89
CA ARG A 112 7.65 13.01 37.32
C ARG A 112 7.71 11.51 37.57
N ASN A 113 6.58 10.87 37.89
CA ASN A 113 6.53 9.45 38.24
C ASN A 113 5.72 8.64 37.23
N ALA A 114 5.39 9.21 36.07
CA ALA A 114 4.57 8.54 35.07
C ALA A 114 5.40 8.21 33.80
N GLN A 115 5.20 6.99 33.33
CA GLN A 115 5.79 6.48 32.10
C GLN A 115 4.70 5.86 31.21
N VAL A 116 4.88 5.95 29.89
CA VAL A 116 4.11 5.20 28.93
C VAL A 116 4.95 4.03 28.44
N LEU A 117 4.49 2.81 28.71
CA LEU A 117 5.08 1.58 28.20
C LEU A 117 4.43 1.20 26.88
N ILE A 118 5.22 0.69 25.95
CA ILE A 118 4.76 0.23 24.65
C ILE A 118 4.69 -1.30 24.67
N GLU A 119 3.49 -1.86 24.54
CA GLU A 119 3.25 -3.31 24.63
C GLU A 119 2.50 -3.84 23.39
N PRO A 120 2.79 -5.08 22.95
CA PRO A 120 2.00 -5.72 21.90
C PRO A 120 0.58 -6.01 22.38
N ILE A 121 -0.38 -6.05 21.43
CA ILE A 121 -1.78 -6.32 21.76
C ILE A 121 -2.25 -7.73 21.42
N GLY A 122 -1.53 -8.49 20.58
CA GLY A 122 -1.86 -9.87 20.25
C GLY A 122 -1.78 -10.24 18.77
N ALA A 123 -2.67 -11.11 18.32
CA ALA A 123 -2.74 -11.48 16.92
C ALA A 123 -3.42 -10.38 16.08
N ILE A 124 -2.77 -9.98 14.99
CA ILE A 124 -3.28 -9.00 14.04
C ILE A 124 -3.70 -9.73 12.76
N LEU A 125 -4.91 -9.48 12.30
CA LEU A 125 -5.38 -9.96 11.00
C LEU A 125 -4.99 -8.96 9.92
N GLY A 126 -4.19 -9.40 8.95
CA GLY A 126 -3.86 -8.66 7.75
C GLY A 126 -4.68 -9.10 6.55
N ILE A 127 -5.15 -8.16 5.74
CA ILE A 127 -5.82 -8.40 4.46
C ILE A 127 -5.05 -7.61 3.41
N ALA A 128 -4.30 -8.32 2.56
CA ALA A 128 -3.39 -7.73 1.59
C ALA A 128 -3.89 -7.92 0.15
N PRO A 129 -3.74 -6.90 -0.72
CA PRO A 129 -4.08 -6.99 -2.13
C PRO A 129 -2.97 -7.67 -2.95
N TRP A 130 -3.11 -7.63 -4.26
CA TRP A 130 -2.26 -8.34 -5.22
C TRP A 130 -1.19 -7.46 -5.90
N ASN A 131 -1.28 -6.13 -5.79
CA ASN A 131 -0.45 -5.26 -6.63
C ASN A 131 1.01 -5.10 -6.15
N PHE A 132 1.27 -5.26 -4.84
CA PHE A 132 2.61 -5.32 -4.24
C PHE A 132 2.63 -6.37 -3.12
N PRO A 133 2.60 -7.68 -3.47
CA PRO A 133 2.34 -8.76 -2.51
C PRO A 133 3.33 -8.85 -1.37
N TYR A 134 4.61 -8.54 -1.60
CA TYR A 134 5.62 -8.61 -0.55
C TYR A 134 5.76 -7.30 0.22
N TYR A 135 5.81 -6.19 -0.49
CA TYR A 135 5.99 -4.88 0.14
C TYR A 135 4.85 -4.55 1.11
N GLN A 136 3.60 -4.81 0.72
CA GLN A 136 2.46 -4.50 1.57
C GLN A 136 2.40 -5.38 2.81
N VAL A 137 2.88 -6.62 2.74
CA VAL A 137 3.02 -7.45 3.93
C VAL A 137 4.17 -6.99 4.79
N ALA A 138 5.32 -6.64 4.22
CA ALA A 138 6.47 -6.14 4.98
C ALA A 138 6.12 -4.88 5.79
N ARG A 139 5.27 -3.97 5.26
CA ARG A 139 4.79 -2.77 5.97
C ARG A 139 4.06 -3.08 7.28
N VAL A 140 3.43 -4.25 7.35
CA VAL A 140 2.73 -4.71 8.56
C VAL A 140 3.60 -5.66 9.37
N ALA A 141 4.25 -6.63 8.71
CA ALA A 141 5.05 -7.65 9.38
C ALA A 141 6.25 -7.06 10.10
N GLY A 142 7.00 -6.15 9.46
CA GLY A 142 8.15 -5.50 10.08
C GLY A 142 7.81 -4.89 11.44
N PRO A 143 6.96 -3.88 11.50
CA PRO A 143 6.63 -3.21 12.77
C PRO A 143 5.93 -4.13 13.77
N GLN A 144 4.96 -4.93 13.32
CA GLN A 144 4.12 -5.66 14.27
C GLN A 144 4.82 -6.89 14.86
N LEU A 145 5.62 -7.61 14.10
CA LEU A 145 6.46 -8.68 14.63
C LEU A 145 7.51 -8.12 15.60
N MET A 146 8.12 -6.97 15.25
CA MET A 146 9.08 -6.31 16.13
C MET A 146 8.45 -5.76 17.41
N ALA A 147 7.21 -5.28 17.36
CA ALA A 147 6.45 -4.89 18.56
C ALA A 147 6.14 -6.08 19.48
N GLY A 148 6.16 -7.32 18.95
CA GLY A 148 5.82 -8.54 19.68
C GLY A 148 4.41 -9.06 19.40
N ASN A 149 3.71 -8.50 18.43
CA ASN A 149 2.47 -9.04 17.87
C ASN A 149 2.76 -10.23 16.96
N VAL A 150 1.73 -11.00 16.62
CA VAL A 150 1.77 -12.07 15.62
C VAL A 150 0.80 -11.78 14.49
N LEU A 151 1.03 -12.33 13.30
CA LEU A 151 0.23 -12.04 12.12
C LEU A 151 -0.49 -13.26 11.59
N VAL A 152 -1.78 -13.08 11.30
CA VAL A 152 -2.60 -14.00 10.52
C VAL A 152 -3.02 -13.23 9.27
N LEU A 153 -2.62 -13.67 8.07
CA LEU A 153 -2.68 -12.84 6.88
C LEU A 153 -3.40 -13.55 5.72
N LYS A 154 -4.40 -12.86 5.15
CA LYS A 154 -5.05 -13.23 3.90
C LYS A 154 -4.53 -12.37 2.76
N HIS A 155 -3.89 -13.00 1.79
CA HIS A 155 -3.60 -12.38 0.49
C HIS A 155 -4.79 -12.41 -0.47
N ALA A 156 -4.72 -11.61 -1.52
CA ALA A 156 -5.62 -11.70 -2.65
C ALA A 156 -5.53 -13.07 -3.33
N GLU A 157 -6.64 -13.52 -3.90
CA GLU A 157 -6.82 -14.87 -4.43
C GLU A 157 -5.96 -15.17 -5.67
N ASN A 158 -5.46 -14.13 -6.34
CA ASN A 158 -4.65 -14.24 -7.56
C ASN A 158 -3.13 -14.23 -7.34
N VAL A 159 -2.65 -14.21 -6.07
CA VAL A 159 -1.20 -14.25 -5.74
C VAL A 159 -0.87 -15.32 -4.70
N PRO A 160 -1.38 -16.57 -4.85
CA PRO A 160 -1.20 -17.62 -3.84
C PRO A 160 0.23 -18.09 -3.69
N GLN A 161 1.04 -18.14 -4.75
CA GLN A 161 2.45 -18.55 -4.64
C GLN A 161 3.29 -17.51 -3.90
N ALA A 162 3.05 -16.22 -4.15
CA ALA A 162 3.66 -15.14 -3.40
C ALA A 162 3.29 -15.23 -1.90
N ALA A 163 2.03 -15.52 -1.58
CA ALA A 163 1.56 -15.73 -0.21
C ALA A 163 2.27 -16.90 0.50
N LEU A 164 2.38 -18.04 -0.18
CA LEU A 164 3.11 -19.22 0.33
C LEU A 164 4.62 -18.96 0.46
N ALA A 165 5.20 -18.20 -0.45
CA ALA A 165 6.60 -17.82 -0.38
C ALA A 165 6.90 -17.00 0.88
N LEU A 166 6.02 -16.08 1.29
CA LEU A 166 6.16 -15.34 2.55
C LEU A 166 6.01 -16.23 3.78
N SER A 167 5.12 -17.21 3.78
CA SER A 167 5.04 -18.19 4.87
C SER A 167 6.36 -18.95 5.03
N ARG A 168 6.93 -19.42 3.92
CA ARG A 168 8.25 -20.08 3.93
C ARG A 168 9.36 -19.14 4.37
N LEU A 169 9.34 -17.89 3.93
CA LEU A 169 10.31 -16.87 4.34
C LEU A 169 10.46 -16.75 5.85
N PHE A 170 9.35 -16.54 6.55
CA PHE A 170 9.40 -16.37 8.01
C PHE A 170 9.75 -17.67 8.74
N ALA A 171 9.31 -18.82 8.24
CA ALA A 171 9.72 -20.13 8.77
C ALA A 171 11.24 -20.37 8.59
N ASP A 172 11.80 -20.13 7.38
CA ASP A 172 13.23 -20.24 7.07
C ASP A 172 14.07 -19.24 7.88
N ALA A 173 13.50 -18.08 8.19
CA ALA A 173 14.11 -17.11 9.09
C ALA A 173 14.17 -17.57 10.56
N GLY A 174 13.37 -18.56 10.93
CA GLY A 174 13.30 -19.12 12.29
C GLY A 174 12.16 -18.57 13.14
N ALA A 175 11.15 -17.96 12.54
CA ALA A 175 9.93 -17.59 13.25
C ALA A 175 9.19 -18.85 13.70
N PRO A 176 8.79 -18.94 14.99
CA PRO A 176 7.98 -20.04 15.49
C PRO A 176 6.64 -20.16 14.74
N ASN A 177 6.10 -21.39 14.70
CA ASN A 177 4.76 -21.62 14.19
C ASN A 177 3.72 -20.71 14.88
N GLY A 178 2.86 -20.08 14.10
CA GLY A 178 1.85 -19.13 14.59
C GLY A 178 2.30 -17.68 14.66
N VAL A 179 3.60 -17.36 14.51
CA VAL A 179 4.09 -15.97 14.47
C VAL A 179 3.70 -15.27 13.17
N TYR A 180 3.81 -15.98 12.05
CA TYR A 180 3.28 -15.54 10.75
C TYR A 180 2.51 -16.72 10.13
N THR A 181 1.24 -16.50 9.84
CA THR A 181 0.36 -17.53 9.29
C THR A 181 -0.38 -17.01 8.05
N ASN A 182 -0.19 -17.64 6.88
CA ASN A 182 -0.97 -17.34 5.70
C ASN A 182 -2.32 -18.08 5.74
N LEU A 183 -3.40 -17.39 5.34
CA LEU A 183 -4.75 -17.92 5.24
C LEU A 183 -5.23 -17.89 3.78
N PHE A 184 -5.57 -19.05 3.24
CA PHE A 184 -6.39 -19.13 2.03
C PHE A 184 -7.87 -19.18 2.43
N ALA A 185 -8.38 -18.05 2.93
CA ALA A 185 -9.69 -17.91 3.54
C ALA A 185 -10.68 -17.16 2.64
N GLY A 186 -11.93 -17.62 2.64
CA GLY A 186 -13.03 -16.90 2.00
C GLY A 186 -13.52 -15.70 2.82
N ILE A 187 -14.37 -14.86 2.20
CA ILE A 187 -14.86 -13.60 2.81
C ILE A 187 -15.59 -13.86 4.14
N GLU A 188 -16.42 -14.91 4.22
CA GLU A 188 -17.15 -15.24 5.45
C GLU A 188 -16.24 -15.75 6.56
N GLN A 189 -15.20 -16.49 6.21
CA GLN A 189 -14.17 -16.94 7.15
C GLN A 189 -13.39 -15.75 7.73
N ILE A 190 -13.04 -14.77 6.89
CA ILE A 190 -12.41 -13.52 7.36
C ILE A 190 -13.37 -12.74 8.26
N GLY A 191 -14.67 -12.70 7.95
CA GLY A 191 -15.67 -12.11 8.84
C GLY A 191 -15.69 -12.74 10.23
N ARG A 192 -15.59 -14.09 10.32
CA ARG A 192 -15.48 -14.81 11.59
C ARG A 192 -14.16 -14.51 12.31
N ALA A 193 -13.04 -14.51 11.58
CA ALA A 193 -11.75 -14.15 12.16
C ALA A 193 -11.75 -12.73 12.74
N ILE A 194 -12.38 -11.75 12.08
CA ILE A 194 -12.53 -10.39 12.62
C ILE A 194 -13.33 -10.42 13.93
N ALA A 195 -14.36 -11.24 14.05
CA ALA A 195 -15.18 -11.34 15.25
C ALA A 195 -14.50 -12.11 16.40
N ASP A 196 -13.49 -12.94 16.12
CA ASP A 196 -12.81 -13.79 17.10
C ASP A 196 -12.05 -12.96 18.15
N PRO A 197 -12.27 -13.16 19.46
CA PRO A 197 -11.63 -12.36 20.52
C PRO A 197 -10.10 -12.50 20.59
N ARG A 198 -9.51 -13.54 20.01
CA ARG A 198 -8.07 -13.76 19.93
C ARG A 198 -7.40 -12.85 18.91
N ILE A 199 -8.13 -12.42 17.87
CA ILE A 199 -7.68 -11.38 16.93
C ILE A 199 -7.89 -10.01 17.60
N ARG A 200 -6.85 -9.21 17.68
CA ARG A 200 -6.83 -7.98 18.48
C ARG A 200 -6.84 -6.70 17.64
N GLY A 201 -6.49 -6.78 16.38
CA GLY A 201 -6.51 -5.67 15.43
C GLY A 201 -6.64 -6.18 14.00
N VAL A 202 -6.99 -5.29 13.08
CA VAL A 202 -7.17 -5.62 11.67
C VAL A 202 -6.49 -4.55 10.82
N THR A 203 -5.65 -4.97 9.88
CA THR A 203 -5.15 -4.08 8.82
C THR A 203 -5.67 -4.54 7.47
N ILE A 204 -6.09 -3.60 6.65
CA ILE A 204 -6.54 -3.87 5.30
C ILE A 204 -5.94 -2.88 4.31
N THR A 205 -5.35 -3.41 3.24
CA THR A 205 -5.08 -2.64 2.02
C THR A 205 -5.95 -3.17 0.90
N GLY A 206 -6.69 -2.30 0.22
CA GLY A 206 -7.59 -2.73 -0.85
C GLY A 206 -8.54 -1.66 -1.36
N SER A 207 -9.69 -2.08 -1.89
CA SER A 207 -10.71 -1.15 -2.38
C SER A 207 -11.51 -0.53 -1.23
N GLU A 208 -12.07 0.67 -1.43
CA GLU A 208 -12.97 1.37 -0.48
C GLU A 208 -14.10 0.45 0.01
N ARG A 209 -14.72 -0.32 -0.91
CA ARG A 209 -15.78 -1.27 -0.56
C ARG A 209 -15.30 -2.35 0.43
N ALA A 210 -14.11 -2.90 0.21
CA ALA A 210 -13.54 -3.91 1.10
C ALA A 210 -13.14 -3.28 2.44
N GLY A 211 -12.53 -2.09 2.43
CA GLY A 211 -12.17 -1.34 3.63
C GLY A 211 -13.38 -1.02 4.50
N ALA A 212 -14.45 -0.50 3.90
CA ALA A 212 -15.69 -0.19 4.63
C ALA A 212 -16.31 -1.46 5.27
N ALA A 213 -16.38 -2.59 4.53
CA ALA A 213 -16.92 -3.84 5.06
C ALA A 213 -16.08 -4.43 6.20
N VAL A 214 -14.76 -4.34 6.12
CA VAL A 214 -13.83 -4.77 7.18
C VAL A 214 -13.94 -3.85 8.40
N ALA A 215 -13.94 -2.54 8.18
CA ALA A 215 -14.07 -1.55 9.25
C ALA A 215 -15.40 -1.68 10.02
N GLU A 216 -16.52 -1.91 9.32
CA GLU A 216 -17.81 -2.19 9.95
C GLU A 216 -17.74 -3.41 10.88
N ARG A 217 -17.21 -4.53 10.38
CA ARG A 217 -17.11 -5.77 11.17
C ARG A 217 -16.16 -5.61 12.36
N ALA A 218 -15.02 -4.96 12.15
CA ALA A 218 -14.04 -4.70 13.21
C ALA A 218 -14.59 -3.73 14.28
N GLY A 219 -15.31 -2.68 13.88
CA GLY A 219 -15.98 -1.75 14.78
C GLY A 219 -17.01 -2.44 15.67
N ARG A 220 -17.82 -3.35 15.14
CA ARG A 220 -18.75 -4.19 15.92
C ARG A 220 -18.02 -5.05 16.96
N ALA A 221 -16.79 -5.46 16.67
CA ALA A 221 -15.94 -6.27 17.56
C ALA A 221 -15.00 -5.40 18.43
N LEU A 222 -15.11 -4.06 18.39
CA LEU A 222 -14.28 -3.08 19.11
C LEU A 222 -12.77 -3.26 18.85
N LYS A 223 -12.41 -3.56 17.60
CA LYS A 223 -11.02 -3.74 17.17
C LYS A 223 -10.52 -2.52 16.41
N LYS A 224 -9.26 -2.15 16.69
CA LYS A 224 -8.56 -1.13 15.93
C LYS A 224 -8.38 -1.59 14.48
N VAL A 225 -8.53 -0.66 13.53
CA VAL A 225 -8.34 -0.89 12.11
C VAL A 225 -7.36 0.12 11.56
N VAL A 226 -6.41 -0.36 10.73
CA VAL A 226 -5.67 0.45 9.78
C VAL A 226 -6.21 0.13 8.39
N ALA A 227 -6.62 1.14 7.66
CA ALA A 227 -7.25 1.01 6.36
C ALA A 227 -6.48 1.85 5.32
N GLU A 228 -5.82 1.17 4.38
CA GLU A 228 -5.09 1.78 3.27
C GLU A 228 -5.83 1.47 1.97
N MET A 229 -6.51 2.48 1.42
CA MET A 229 -7.38 2.31 0.26
C MET A 229 -6.76 2.88 -1.02
N GLY A 230 -7.55 2.93 -2.06
CA GLY A 230 -7.16 3.52 -3.34
C GLY A 230 -6.90 5.02 -3.25
N GLY A 231 -6.38 5.57 -4.33
CA GLY A 231 -6.12 6.99 -4.51
C GLY A 231 -6.36 7.43 -5.95
N SER A 232 -6.62 8.70 -6.16
CA SER A 232 -6.62 9.33 -7.47
C SER A 232 -5.64 10.50 -7.47
N ASP A 233 -4.37 10.15 -7.24
CA ASP A 233 -3.32 11.09 -6.92
C ASP A 233 -3.08 12.08 -8.07
N PRO A 234 -3.06 13.40 -7.80
CA PRO A 234 -2.68 14.41 -8.76
C PRO A 234 -1.16 14.52 -8.88
N LEU A 235 -0.68 14.70 -10.11
CA LEU A 235 0.64 15.20 -10.42
C LEU A 235 0.47 16.58 -11.07
N ILE A 236 0.83 17.63 -10.33
CA ILE A 236 0.71 19.01 -10.75
C ILE A 236 2.03 19.45 -11.37
N VAL A 237 1.98 20.03 -12.57
CA VAL A 237 3.12 20.62 -13.28
C VAL A 237 2.90 22.11 -13.41
N LEU A 238 3.69 22.90 -12.67
CA LEU A 238 3.62 24.36 -12.74
C LEU A 238 4.30 24.89 -14.01
N GLU A 239 4.05 26.16 -14.31
CA GLU A 239 4.55 26.82 -15.50
C GLU A 239 6.09 26.91 -15.55
N ASP A 240 6.75 26.94 -14.41
CA ASP A 240 8.21 27.04 -14.24
C ASP A 240 8.91 25.67 -14.13
N ALA A 241 8.16 24.58 -14.00
CA ALA A 241 8.74 23.23 -13.79
C ALA A 241 9.68 22.84 -14.94
N PRO A 242 10.83 22.21 -14.69
CA PRO A 242 11.68 21.63 -15.73
C PRO A 242 10.91 20.57 -16.53
N LEU A 243 10.62 20.85 -17.81
CA LEU A 243 9.71 20.04 -18.63
C LEU A 243 10.14 18.57 -18.72
N ALA A 244 11.42 18.32 -18.97
CA ALA A 244 11.92 16.94 -19.14
C ALA A 244 11.73 16.12 -17.85
N ALA A 245 12.12 16.67 -16.70
CA ALA A 245 11.98 16.01 -15.40
C ALA A 245 10.50 15.76 -15.04
N ALA A 246 9.62 16.72 -15.31
CA ALA A 246 8.19 16.58 -15.06
C ALA A 246 7.55 15.50 -15.98
N LEU A 247 7.98 15.41 -17.24
CA LEU A 247 7.56 14.35 -18.15
C LEU A 247 8.03 12.96 -17.69
N ASP A 248 9.30 12.83 -17.31
CA ASP A 248 9.85 11.57 -16.82
C ASP A 248 9.15 11.13 -15.51
N GLY A 249 8.92 12.08 -14.60
CA GLY A 249 8.16 11.85 -13.38
C GLY A 249 6.71 11.43 -13.65
N ALA A 250 6.03 12.05 -14.62
CA ALA A 250 4.66 11.69 -14.99
C ALA A 250 4.58 10.29 -15.63
N VAL A 251 5.53 9.95 -16.52
CA VAL A 251 5.59 8.60 -17.14
C VAL A 251 5.83 7.55 -16.06
N PHE A 252 6.84 7.73 -15.20
CA PHE A 252 7.11 6.81 -14.10
C PHE A 252 5.92 6.72 -13.15
N GLY A 253 5.42 7.85 -12.64
CA GLY A 253 4.32 7.89 -11.68
C GLY A 253 3.03 7.28 -12.23
N ARG A 254 2.82 7.28 -13.55
CA ARG A 254 1.63 6.66 -14.13
C ARG A 254 1.83 5.21 -14.54
N MET A 255 3.02 4.83 -15.03
CA MET A 255 3.23 3.55 -15.71
C MET A 255 3.90 2.49 -14.84
N PHE A 256 4.53 2.87 -13.72
CA PHE A 256 5.08 1.92 -12.76
C PHE A 256 4.02 0.88 -12.35
N ASN A 257 4.40 -0.39 -12.38
CA ASN A 257 3.51 -1.54 -12.17
C ASN A 257 2.28 -1.54 -13.11
N SER A 258 2.46 -1.12 -14.37
CA SER A 258 1.37 -0.90 -15.33
C SER A 258 0.26 0.01 -14.79
N GLY A 259 0.61 0.99 -13.98
CA GLY A 259 -0.33 1.91 -13.35
C GLY A 259 -1.17 1.32 -12.21
N GLN A 260 -0.89 0.10 -11.80
CA GLN A 260 -1.61 -0.60 -10.71
C GLN A 260 -0.99 -0.27 -9.34
N CYS A 261 -0.86 1.02 -9.07
CA CYS A 261 -0.29 1.57 -7.85
C CYS A 261 -1.28 2.51 -7.17
N CYS A 262 -1.49 2.36 -5.87
CA CYS A 262 -2.39 3.23 -5.09
C CYS A 262 -1.93 4.70 -5.14
N VAL A 263 -0.64 4.96 -5.02
CA VAL A 263 -0.01 6.29 -5.15
C VAL A 263 0.38 6.64 -6.60
N GLY A 264 -0.10 5.90 -7.60
CA GLY A 264 0.16 6.21 -9.01
C GLY A 264 -0.47 7.55 -9.42
N SER A 265 0.24 8.36 -10.22
CA SER A 265 -0.23 9.66 -10.70
C SER A 265 -1.36 9.49 -11.72
N LYS A 266 -2.61 9.36 -11.23
CA LYS A 266 -3.78 9.11 -12.08
C LYS A 266 -4.28 10.35 -12.80
N ARG A 267 -4.09 11.54 -12.18
CA ARG A 267 -4.51 12.82 -12.71
C ARG A 267 -3.28 13.69 -12.97
N ILE A 268 -2.99 13.98 -14.23
CA ILE A 268 -1.90 14.88 -14.66
C ILE A 268 -2.51 16.26 -14.84
N ILE A 269 -2.14 17.23 -14.02
CA ILE A 269 -2.69 18.58 -14.00
C ILE A 269 -1.57 19.56 -14.40
N VAL A 270 -1.69 20.21 -15.57
CA VAL A 270 -0.66 21.10 -16.10
C VAL A 270 -1.16 22.54 -16.14
N VAL A 271 -0.38 23.43 -15.55
CA VAL A 271 -0.66 24.88 -15.50
C VAL A 271 -0.21 25.58 -16.77
N GLY A 272 -1.11 26.34 -17.39
CA GLY A 272 -0.86 27.16 -18.58
C GLY A 272 -1.11 26.41 -19.89
N ARG A 273 -1.90 27.02 -20.76
CA ARG A 273 -2.41 26.41 -22.02
C ARG A 273 -1.30 25.91 -22.96
N GLN A 274 -0.31 26.76 -23.25
CA GLN A 274 0.78 26.40 -24.15
C GLN A 274 1.64 25.29 -23.58
N ARG A 275 1.91 25.36 -22.27
CA ARG A 275 2.67 24.33 -21.58
C ARG A 275 1.93 22.99 -21.57
N ALA A 276 0.63 23.01 -21.32
CA ALA A 276 -0.19 21.80 -21.31
C ALA A 276 -0.18 21.10 -22.68
N ALA A 277 -0.26 21.86 -23.77
CA ALA A 277 -0.15 21.29 -25.12
C ALA A 277 1.21 20.61 -25.34
N THR A 278 2.31 21.32 -25.05
CA THR A 278 3.67 20.76 -25.19
C THR A 278 3.90 19.55 -24.28
N PHE A 279 3.35 19.58 -23.05
CA PHE A 279 3.45 18.48 -22.11
C PHE A 279 2.64 17.27 -22.61
N LEU A 280 1.42 17.46 -23.07
CA LEU A 280 0.57 16.39 -23.61
C LEU A 280 1.24 15.68 -24.79
N ASP A 281 1.80 16.45 -25.75
CA ASP A 281 2.54 15.89 -26.88
C ASP A 281 3.74 15.06 -26.41
N GLY A 282 4.55 15.60 -25.50
CA GLY A 282 5.71 14.89 -24.94
C GLY A 282 5.33 13.67 -24.11
N PHE A 283 4.24 13.73 -23.36
CA PHE A 283 3.74 12.63 -22.53
C PHE A 283 3.19 11.49 -23.39
N THR A 284 2.31 11.80 -24.34
CA THR A 284 1.75 10.80 -25.26
C THR A 284 2.83 10.14 -26.13
N ALA A 285 3.82 10.90 -26.60
CA ALA A 285 4.94 10.34 -27.36
C ALA A 285 5.76 9.34 -26.54
N ARG A 286 6.07 9.63 -25.25
CA ARG A 286 6.79 8.70 -24.36
C ARG A 286 5.96 7.45 -24.07
N LEU A 287 4.66 7.59 -23.84
CA LEU A 287 3.76 6.46 -23.59
C LEU A 287 3.62 5.56 -24.84
N ALA A 288 3.53 6.16 -26.03
CA ALA A 288 3.45 5.42 -27.29
C ALA A 288 4.73 4.63 -27.62
N ALA A 289 5.87 5.02 -27.06
CA ALA A 289 7.14 4.33 -27.21
C ALA A 289 7.28 3.07 -26.33
N LEU A 290 6.36 2.82 -25.39
CA LEU A 290 6.37 1.66 -24.53
C LEU A 290 6.12 0.37 -25.33
N ARG A 291 6.84 -0.67 -25.01
CA ARG A 291 6.83 -1.95 -25.74
C ARG A 291 6.17 -3.03 -24.88
N ALA A 292 4.99 -3.48 -25.31
CA ALA A 292 4.31 -4.61 -24.70
C ALA A 292 5.02 -5.92 -25.04
N GLY A 293 5.29 -6.75 -24.02
CA GLY A 293 6.03 -7.99 -24.20
C GLY A 293 5.82 -8.96 -23.05
N ASP A 294 6.61 -10.01 -23.04
CA ASP A 294 6.76 -10.91 -21.90
C ASP A 294 7.35 -10.11 -20.73
N PRO A 295 6.67 -10.06 -19.56
CA PRO A 295 7.17 -9.34 -18.40
C PRO A 295 8.49 -9.88 -17.84
N MET A 296 8.83 -11.13 -18.14
CA MET A 296 10.12 -11.75 -17.79
C MET A 296 11.28 -11.26 -18.67
N ASN A 297 10.98 -10.65 -19.83
CA ASN A 297 12.00 -10.10 -20.71
C ASN A 297 12.40 -8.69 -20.24
N PRO A 298 13.66 -8.42 -19.90
CA PRO A 298 14.13 -7.10 -19.45
C PRO A 298 13.94 -5.97 -20.49
N GLN A 299 13.70 -6.29 -21.76
CA GLN A 299 13.44 -5.31 -22.82
C GLN A 299 11.98 -4.89 -22.91
N THR A 300 11.07 -5.55 -22.19
CA THR A 300 9.66 -5.18 -22.09
C THR A 300 9.53 -3.96 -21.19
N THR A 301 8.72 -2.98 -21.64
CA THR A 301 8.48 -1.75 -20.88
C THR A 301 6.99 -1.48 -20.64
N LEU A 302 6.11 -2.34 -21.15
CA LEU A 302 4.68 -2.34 -20.87
C LEU A 302 4.23 -3.76 -20.51
N ALA A 303 3.90 -3.97 -19.26
CA ALA A 303 3.39 -5.23 -18.74
C ALA A 303 1.85 -5.31 -18.88
N PRO A 304 1.24 -6.51 -18.74
CA PRO A 304 -0.21 -6.64 -18.64
C PRO A 304 -0.73 -6.08 -17.31
N VAL A 305 -2.04 -5.86 -17.23
CA VAL A 305 -2.72 -5.73 -15.95
C VAL A 305 -2.97 -7.13 -15.33
N ALA A 306 -3.15 -7.19 -14.02
CA ALA A 306 -3.08 -8.43 -13.26
C ALA A 306 -4.22 -9.44 -13.54
N SER A 307 -5.33 -9.01 -14.14
CA SER A 307 -6.44 -9.92 -14.42
C SER A 307 -7.33 -9.41 -15.54
N GLU A 308 -8.11 -10.32 -16.12
CA GLU A 308 -9.11 -9.96 -17.11
C GLU A 308 -10.20 -9.04 -16.53
N THR A 309 -10.58 -9.25 -15.28
CA THR A 309 -11.53 -8.37 -14.57
C THR A 309 -10.98 -6.95 -14.45
N ALA A 310 -9.69 -6.78 -14.14
CA ALA A 310 -9.04 -5.46 -14.09
C ALA A 310 -9.02 -4.80 -15.47
N LEU A 311 -8.68 -5.55 -16.52
CA LEU A 311 -8.69 -5.05 -17.89
C LEU A 311 -10.08 -4.59 -18.32
N ASN A 312 -11.10 -5.43 -18.10
CA ASN A 312 -12.48 -5.13 -18.50
C ASN A 312 -13.03 -3.89 -17.76
N ARG A 313 -12.72 -3.75 -16.45
CA ARG A 313 -13.09 -2.57 -15.69
C ARG A 313 -12.46 -1.29 -16.26
N LEU A 314 -11.19 -1.31 -16.63
CA LEU A 314 -10.53 -0.15 -17.26
C LEU A 314 -11.14 0.20 -18.61
N LEU A 315 -11.44 -0.81 -19.45
CA LEU A 315 -12.10 -0.60 -20.74
C LEU A 315 -13.51 0.00 -20.57
N GLU A 316 -14.24 -0.47 -19.56
CA GLU A 316 -15.55 0.10 -19.21
C GLU A 316 -15.43 1.57 -18.77
N GLN A 317 -14.48 1.89 -17.87
CA GLN A 317 -14.22 3.27 -17.43
C GLN A 317 -13.84 4.19 -18.61
N ILE A 318 -12.97 3.73 -19.51
CA ILE A 318 -12.61 4.47 -20.74
C ILE A 318 -13.85 4.69 -21.61
N GLY A 319 -14.69 3.68 -21.75
CA GLY A 319 -15.96 3.76 -22.49
C GLY A 319 -16.93 4.78 -21.89
N GLN A 320 -17.12 4.74 -20.56
CA GLN A 320 -17.96 5.68 -19.82
C GLN A 320 -17.44 7.12 -19.96
N ALA A 321 -16.13 7.34 -19.82
CA ALA A 321 -15.53 8.67 -20.00
C ALA A 321 -15.81 9.23 -21.40
N LYS A 322 -15.61 8.42 -22.43
CA LYS A 322 -15.85 8.81 -23.83
C LYS A 322 -17.33 9.11 -24.12
N GLN A 323 -18.24 8.29 -23.61
CA GLN A 323 -19.69 8.49 -23.76
C GLN A 323 -20.16 9.81 -23.10
N ALA A 324 -19.50 10.22 -22.03
CA ALA A 324 -19.74 11.49 -21.34
C ALA A 324 -18.96 12.67 -21.93
N GLY A 325 -18.39 12.54 -23.13
CA GLY A 325 -17.78 13.65 -23.89
C GLY A 325 -16.26 13.78 -23.77
N ALA A 326 -15.59 12.97 -22.95
CA ALA A 326 -14.14 12.98 -22.88
C ALA A 326 -13.49 12.45 -24.17
N GLN A 327 -12.26 12.89 -24.46
CA GLN A 327 -11.51 12.50 -25.65
C GLN A 327 -10.35 11.58 -25.28
N ILE A 328 -10.09 10.59 -26.13
CA ILE A 328 -8.94 9.71 -25.99
C ILE A 328 -7.79 10.28 -26.81
N ALA A 329 -6.82 10.89 -26.14
CA ALA A 329 -5.64 11.47 -26.80
C ALA A 329 -4.62 10.39 -27.20
N LEU A 330 -4.61 9.25 -26.50
CA LEU A 330 -3.76 8.08 -26.79
C LEU A 330 -4.44 6.80 -26.31
N GLY A 331 -4.30 5.70 -27.06
CA GLY A 331 -4.64 4.35 -26.65
C GLY A 331 -6.14 4.07 -26.53
N GLY A 332 -6.54 3.48 -25.41
CA GLY A 332 -7.94 3.20 -25.08
C GLY A 332 -8.44 1.83 -25.46
N LYS A 333 -7.58 0.92 -25.93
CA LYS A 333 -7.98 -0.40 -26.44
C LYS A 333 -7.16 -1.53 -25.81
N ARG A 334 -7.77 -2.71 -25.74
CA ARG A 334 -7.03 -3.95 -25.49
C ARG A 334 -6.06 -4.19 -26.65
N LEU A 335 -4.83 -4.57 -26.35
CA LEU A 335 -3.88 -5.00 -27.38
C LEU A 335 -4.29 -6.35 -27.99
N ALA A 336 -4.11 -6.49 -29.30
CA ALA A 336 -4.44 -7.71 -30.06
C ALA A 336 -3.35 -8.79 -29.85
N ARG A 337 -3.27 -9.30 -28.61
CA ARG A 337 -2.35 -10.35 -28.19
C ARG A 337 -2.93 -11.16 -27.03
N PRO A 338 -2.40 -12.37 -26.72
CA PRO A 338 -2.74 -13.11 -25.50
C PRO A 338 -2.48 -12.30 -24.24
N GLY A 339 -3.20 -12.62 -23.17
CA GLY A 339 -3.07 -11.96 -21.87
C GLY A 339 -3.90 -10.67 -21.75
N TYR A 340 -3.64 -9.93 -20.68
CA TYR A 340 -4.50 -8.82 -20.22
C TYR A 340 -3.83 -7.47 -20.49
N PHE A 341 -3.45 -7.20 -21.73
CA PHE A 341 -2.74 -5.98 -22.11
C PHE A 341 -3.69 -4.88 -22.54
N LEU A 342 -3.51 -3.69 -21.94
CA LEU A 342 -4.16 -2.45 -22.31
C LEU A 342 -3.14 -1.49 -22.92
N GLU A 343 -3.50 -0.79 -23.98
CA GLU A 343 -2.70 0.33 -24.50
C GLU A 343 -2.50 1.39 -23.43
N PRO A 344 -1.31 1.99 -23.27
CA PRO A 344 -1.15 3.19 -22.48
C PRO A 344 -2.15 4.23 -22.92
N THR A 345 -2.96 4.75 -22.02
CA THR A 345 -4.12 5.56 -22.37
C THR A 345 -4.06 6.93 -21.71
N VAL A 346 -4.36 7.97 -22.48
CA VAL A 346 -4.50 9.34 -21.98
C VAL A 346 -5.90 9.84 -22.36
N ILE A 347 -6.64 10.26 -21.35
CA ILE A 347 -8.01 10.80 -21.50
C ILE A 347 -7.97 12.29 -21.16
N THR A 348 -8.54 13.12 -22.03
CA THR A 348 -8.69 14.58 -21.83
C THR A 348 -10.17 14.95 -21.75
N GLY A 349 -10.49 16.11 -21.16
CA GLY A 349 -11.86 16.61 -21.08
C GLY A 349 -12.73 15.88 -20.07
N ILE A 350 -12.13 15.26 -19.04
CA ILE A 350 -12.84 14.75 -17.87
C ILE A 350 -13.13 15.94 -16.94
N ASP A 351 -14.37 16.31 -16.77
CA ASP A 351 -14.86 17.31 -15.83
C ASP A 351 -15.69 16.66 -14.69
N GLU A 352 -16.20 17.46 -13.78
CA GLU A 352 -16.97 17.01 -12.61
C GLU A 352 -18.28 16.28 -12.96
N HIS A 353 -18.81 16.45 -14.17
CA HIS A 353 -20.01 15.77 -14.66
C HIS A 353 -19.69 14.42 -15.30
N ASN A 354 -18.42 14.15 -15.57
CA ASN A 354 -18.00 12.87 -16.14
C ASN A 354 -18.02 11.78 -15.05
N PRO A 355 -18.68 10.63 -15.27
CA PRO A 355 -18.79 9.58 -14.25
C PRO A 355 -17.45 9.03 -13.77
N VAL A 356 -16.37 9.20 -14.54
CA VAL A 356 -15.02 8.72 -14.21
C VAL A 356 -14.23 9.72 -13.36
N PHE A 357 -14.69 10.96 -13.23
CA PHE A 357 -14.00 12.03 -12.47
C PHE A 357 -13.63 11.62 -11.05
N ASN A 358 -14.55 10.95 -10.35
CA ASN A 358 -14.39 10.49 -8.98
C ASN A 358 -14.01 9.00 -8.88
N GLN A 359 -13.60 8.36 -9.97
CA GLN A 359 -13.19 6.96 -9.96
C GLN A 359 -11.66 6.82 -9.99
N GLU A 360 -11.16 5.79 -9.34
CA GLU A 360 -9.77 5.39 -9.46
C GLU A 360 -9.53 4.64 -10.77
N LEU A 361 -8.62 5.15 -11.61
CA LEU A 361 -8.14 4.49 -12.83
C LEU A 361 -6.93 3.60 -12.48
N PHE A 362 -7.20 2.35 -12.06
CA PHE A 362 -6.19 1.45 -11.53
C PHE A 362 -5.50 0.61 -12.62
N GLY A 363 -4.75 1.31 -13.50
CA GLY A 363 -4.07 0.72 -14.65
C GLY A 363 -3.35 1.78 -15.49
N PRO A 364 -2.86 1.46 -16.70
CA PRO A 364 -2.06 2.37 -17.52
C PRO A 364 -2.93 3.45 -18.20
N VAL A 365 -3.74 4.15 -17.42
CA VAL A 365 -4.69 5.17 -17.85
C VAL A 365 -4.49 6.45 -17.05
N ALA A 366 -4.25 7.57 -17.73
CA ALA A 366 -4.10 8.91 -17.16
C ALA A 366 -5.27 9.80 -17.55
N ALA A 367 -5.83 10.53 -16.57
CA ALA A 367 -6.69 11.69 -16.82
C ALA A 367 -5.79 12.93 -16.92
N PHE A 368 -5.85 13.63 -18.05
CA PHE A 368 -5.05 14.82 -18.31
C PHE A 368 -5.92 16.08 -18.24
N HIS A 369 -5.49 17.03 -17.43
CA HIS A 369 -6.18 18.28 -17.20
C HIS A 369 -5.26 19.47 -17.48
N MET A 370 -5.81 20.50 -18.08
CA MET A 370 -5.20 21.81 -18.24
C MET A 370 -5.93 22.82 -17.38
N VAL A 371 -5.17 23.63 -16.66
CA VAL A 371 -5.70 24.72 -15.83
C VAL A 371 -4.92 26.01 -16.09
N ASP A 372 -5.50 27.16 -15.76
CA ASP A 372 -4.88 28.45 -16.10
C ASP A 372 -3.84 28.88 -15.07
N ASN A 373 -3.98 28.49 -13.80
CA ASN A 373 -3.11 28.89 -12.69
C ASN A 373 -3.00 27.82 -11.59
N ALA A 374 -2.13 28.06 -10.63
CA ALA A 374 -1.85 27.14 -9.53
C ALA A 374 -3.05 26.97 -8.59
N GLU A 375 -3.87 27.99 -8.39
CA GLU A 375 -5.07 27.96 -7.56
C GLU A 375 -6.11 26.98 -8.13
N GLN A 376 -6.31 27.01 -9.44
CA GLN A 376 -7.17 26.04 -10.13
C GLN A 376 -6.57 24.61 -10.05
N ALA A 377 -5.25 24.47 -10.11
CA ALA A 377 -4.59 23.18 -9.97
C ALA A 377 -4.84 22.58 -8.58
N ILE A 378 -4.73 23.37 -7.52
CA ILE A 378 -5.01 22.95 -6.14
C ILE A 378 -6.49 22.63 -5.97
N ALA A 379 -7.40 23.49 -6.47
CA ALA A 379 -8.83 23.24 -6.40
C ALA A 379 -9.19 21.90 -7.07
N LEU A 380 -8.67 21.65 -8.27
CA LEU A 380 -8.87 20.38 -8.97
C LEU A 380 -8.21 19.21 -8.27
N ALA A 381 -7.02 19.39 -7.70
CA ALA A 381 -6.34 18.35 -6.93
C ALA A 381 -7.18 17.87 -5.76
N ASN A 382 -7.85 18.80 -5.06
CA ASN A 382 -8.69 18.51 -3.90
C ASN A 382 -10.13 18.06 -4.26
N ALA A 383 -10.57 18.27 -5.51
CA ALA A 383 -11.90 17.89 -6.01
C ALA A 383 -12.00 16.38 -6.27
N THR A 384 -11.81 15.58 -5.24
CA THR A 384 -11.85 14.11 -5.28
C THR A 384 -12.22 13.57 -3.91
N PRO A 385 -12.91 12.41 -3.83
CA PRO A 385 -13.14 11.72 -2.55
C PRO A 385 -11.86 11.11 -1.96
N TYR A 386 -10.77 11.02 -2.73
CA TYR A 386 -9.50 10.45 -2.32
C TYR A 386 -8.53 11.48 -1.74
N GLY A 387 -7.52 11.01 -1.02
CA GLY A 387 -6.46 11.83 -0.46
C GLY A 387 -5.27 10.98 0.00
N LEU A 388 -4.70 10.14 -0.90
CA LEU A 388 -3.56 9.32 -0.55
C LEU A 388 -2.25 10.08 -0.73
N GLY A 389 -1.90 10.41 -1.96
CA GLY A 389 -0.69 11.15 -2.28
C GLY A 389 -0.91 12.23 -3.33
N ALA A 390 0.14 13.03 -3.55
CA ALA A 390 0.21 14.03 -4.61
C ALA A 390 1.66 14.32 -5.00
N SER A 391 1.86 14.88 -6.20
CA SER A 391 3.15 15.36 -6.66
C SER A 391 3.03 16.79 -7.18
N VAL A 392 4.05 17.63 -6.94
CA VAL A 392 4.13 19.01 -7.45
C VAL A 392 5.49 19.21 -8.10
N PHE A 393 5.52 19.55 -9.38
CA PHE A 393 6.73 19.88 -10.13
C PHE A 393 6.83 21.38 -10.36
N THR A 394 7.97 21.99 -9.97
CA THR A 394 8.26 23.43 -10.03
C THR A 394 9.77 23.67 -9.98
N ALA A 395 10.25 24.77 -10.51
CA ALA A 395 11.64 25.21 -10.30
C ALA A 395 11.84 25.84 -8.92
N ASP A 396 10.78 26.41 -8.33
CA ASP A 396 10.81 27.04 -7.01
C ASP A 396 10.35 26.05 -5.92
N ILE A 397 11.29 25.51 -5.16
CA ILE A 397 11.03 24.49 -4.13
C ILE A 397 10.19 25.04 -2.95
N GLU A 398 10.33 26.33 -2.62
CA GLU A 398 9.54 26.94 -1.53
C GLU A 398 8.08 27.16 -2.00
N ARG A 399 7.88 27.52 -3.26
CA ARG A 399 6.55 27.53 -3.87
C ARG A 399 5.93 26.13 -3.85
N GLY A 400 6.71 25.11 -4.21
CA GLY A 400 6.28 23.70 -4.14
C GLY A 400 5.85 23.31 -2.73
N ARG A 401 6.62 23.68 -1.71
CA ARG A 401 6.30 23.45 -0.28
C ARG A 401 5.01 24.16 0.14
N ALA A 402 4.84 25.43 -0.27
CA ALA A 402 3.65 26.22 0.05
C ALA A 402 2.37 25.64 -0.59
N LEU A 403 2.47 25.12 -1.81
CA LEU A 403 1.36 24.43 -2.49
C LEU A 403 1.07 23.06 -1.87
N ALA A 404 2.10 22.32 -1.50
CA ALA A 404 1.93 21.03 -0.82
C ALA A 404 1.07 21.14 0.45
N ALA A 405 1.21 22.22 1.21
CA ALA A 405 0.39 22.48 2.41
C ALA A 405 -1.11 22.72 2.12
N GLN A 406 -1.48 22.94 0.86
CA GLN A 406 -2.86 23.21 0.43
C GLN A 406 -3.55 21.99 -0.20
N ILE A 407 -2.82 20.88 -0.35
CA ILE A 407 -3.37 19.65 -0.95
C ILE A 407 -3.88 18.71 0.17
N ASP A 408 -5.15 18.33 0.09
CA ASP A 408 -5.84 17.48 1.07
C ASP A 408 -5.50 16.00 0.86
N CYS A 409 -4.26 15.60 1.16
CA CYS A 409 -3.83 14.22 1.10
C CYS A 409 -2.83 13.87 2.21
N GLY A 410 -2.53 12.58 2.35
CA GLY A 410 -1.62 12.10 3.38
C GLY A 410 -0.15 12.38 3.09
N MET A 411 0.22 12.47 1.81
CA MET A 411 1.63 12.57 1.38
C MET A 411 1.76 13.48 0.15
N VAL A 412 2.72 14.41 0.17
CA VAL A 412 3.03 15.26 -1.01
C VAL A 412 4.52 15.21 -1.30
N PHE A 413 4.84 15.03 -2.57
CA PHE A 413 6.21 14.94 -3.08
C PHE A 413 6.48 16.10 -4.03
N VAL A 414 7.56 16.84 -3.80
CA VAL A 414 7.96 17.95 -4.65
C VAL A 414 9.09 17.51 -5.57
N ASN A 415 8.93 17.77 -6.89
CA ASN A 415 9.85 17.41 -7.96
C ASN A 415 10.17 15.91 -8.11
N GLN A 416 9.27 15.07 -7.65
CA GLN A 416 9.31 13.62 -7.84
C GLN A 416 7.88 13.05 -7.82
N PRO A 417 7.64 11.91 -8.44
CA PRO A 417 6.37 11.19 -8.29
C PRO A 417 6.21 10.68 -6.85
N ALA A 418 4.97 10.45 -6.43
CA ALA A 418 4.71 9.85 -5.12
C ALA A 418 5.42 8.49 -5.01
N TRP A 419 6.10 8.28 -3.90
CA TRP A 419 6.92 7.11 -3.64
C TRP A 419 6.81 6.67 -2.17
N THR A 420 7.62 5.70 -1.79
CA THR A 420 7.65 5.14 -0.44
C THR A 420 9.08 4.75 -0.05
N ALA A 421 9.38 4.84 1.23
CA ALA A 421 10.60 4.34 1.85
C ALA A 421 10.28 3.94 3.30
N PRO A 422 11.06 3.05 3.93
CA PRO A 422 10.78 2.58 5.29
C PRO A 422 10.63 3.68 6.33
N GLU A 423 11.39 4.77 6.19
CA GLU A 423 11.43 5.93 7.09
C GLU A 423 10.34 6.97 6.82
N LEU A 424 9.58 6.85 5.73
CA LEU A 424 8.53 7.78 5.36
C LEU A 424 7.17 7.28 5.81
N PRO A 425 6.42 8.02 6.64
CA PRO A 425 5.06 7.64 7.00
C PRO A 425 4.17 7.51 5.77
N PHE A 426 3.48 6.38 5.63
CA PHE A 426 2.60 6.10 4.52
C PHE A 426 1.14 6.07 4.98
N GLY A 427 0.25 6.70 4.22
CA GLY A 427 -1.19 6.63 4.44
C GLY A 427 -1.94 7.85 3.96
N GLY A 428 -3.26 7.69 3.82
CA GLY A 428 -4.17 8.67 3.25
C GLY A 428 -5.09 9.35 4.27
N VAL A 429 -5.95 10.20 3.70
CA VAL A 429 -7.11 10.83 4.35
C VAL A 429 -8.32 10.65 3.45
N LYS A 430 -9.50 11.13 3.84
CA LYS A 430 -10.74 10.96 3.10
C LYS A 430 -11.02 9.45 2.84
N ASN A 431 -11.50 9.10 1.64
CA ASN A 431 -11.76 7.70 1.27
C ASN A 431 -10.50 6.87 1.02
N SER A 432 -9.31 7.48 1.01
CA SER A 432 -8.05 6.74 0.96
C SER A 432 -7.70 6.05 2.28
N GLY A 433 -8.51 6.25 3.32
CA GLY A 433 -8.43 5.48 4.54
C GLY A 433 -7.90 6.25 5.74
N TYR A 434 -7.47 5.51 6.76
CA TYR A 434 -7.01 6.06 8.04
C TYR A 434 -6.01 5.11 8.71
N GLY A 435 -5.28 5.64 9.70
CA GLY A 435 -4.07 5.03 10.23
C GLY A 435 -2.85 5.43 9.41
N ARG A 436 -1.69 4.93 9.80
CA ARG A 436 -0.44 5.11 9.07
C ARG A 436 0.36 3.82 9.08
N GLU A 437 1.07 3.58 8.01
CA GLU A 437 2.05 2.51 7.92
C GLU A 437 3.45 3.12 7.73
N LEU A 438 4.48 2.32 7.91
CA LEU A 438 5.88 2.72 7.83
C LEU A 438 6.32 3.75 8.90
N ALA A 439 7.62 4.03 8.93
CA ALA A 439 8.27 4.87 9.92
C ALA A 439 7.91 4.48 11.37
N GLU A 440 8.14 5.37 12.32
CA GLU A 440 7.72 5.20 13.71
C GLU A 440 6.19 5.14 13.86
N ARG A 441 5.45 5.86 13.01
CA ARG A 441 3.97 5.91 13.06
C ARG A 441 3.33 4.55 12.84
N GLY A 442 3.78 3.79 11.85
CA GLY A 442 3.28 2.44 11.56
C GLY A 442 3.57 1.44 12.69
N PHE A 443 4.64 1.67 13.45
CA PHE A 443 4.98 0.82 14.59
C PHE A 443 3.91 0.90 15.70
N TYR A 444 3.39 2.09 16.00
CA TYR A 444 2.42 2.31 17.07
C TYR A 444 0.97 1.99 16.73
N GLU A 445 0.68 1.58 15.50
CA GLU A 445 -0.71 1.33 15.11
C GLU A 445 -1.36 0.18 15.87
N PHE A 446 -0.62 -0.87 16.22
CA PHE A 446 -1.17 -2.01 16.96
C PHE A 446 -0.40 -2.30 18.25
N VAL A 447 -0.17 -1.25 19.04
CA VAL A 447 0.39 -1.36 20.37
C VAL A 447 -0.57 -0.82 21.42
N ASN A 448 -0.37 -1.24 22.65
CA ASN A 448 -0.97 -0.66 23.85
C ASN A 448 0.03 0.34 24.45
N GLU A 449 -0.28 1.62 24.40
CA GLU A 449 0.44 2.67 25.11
C GLU A 449 -0.06 2.69 26.58
N LYS A 450 0.55 1.87 27.44
CA LYS A 450 0.14 1.70 28.82
C LYS A 450 0.74 2.78 29.73
N LEU A 451 -0.11 3.60 30.32
CA LEU A 451 0.32 4.51 31.39
C LEU A 451 0.61 3.73 32.67
N VAL A 452 1.82 3.90 33.20
CA VAL A 452 2.21 3.46 34.54
C VAL A 452 2.58 4.70 35.35
N ASN A 453 1.81 4.99 36.41
CA ASN A 453 2.05 6.09 37.31
C ASN A 453 2.42 5.54 38.71
N LEU A 454 3.57 5.91 39.20
CA LEU A 454 4.13 5.42 40.48
C LEU A 454 3.92 6.46 41.59
N ALA A 455 3.35 6.08 42.69
CA ALA A 455 3.28 6.89 43.90
C ALA A 455 3.95 6.16 45.07
N PRO A 456 4.58 6.89 46.03
CA PRO A 456 5.06 6.29 47.24
C PRO A 456 3.94 5.59 48.02
N ALA A 457 4.27 4.51 48.67
CA ALA A 457 3.31 3.83 49.55
C ALA A 457 2.79 4.79 50.65
N GLY A 458 1.48 4.96 50.70
CA GLY A 458 0.84 5.91 51.65
C GLY A 458 0.66 7.32 51.13
N ALA A 459 1.00 7.59 49.86
CA ALA A 459 0.70 8.90 49.23
C ALA A 459 -0.80 9.17 49.24
N CYS A 460 -1.19 10.36 49.72
CA CYS A 460 -2.58 10.82 49.64
C CYS A 460 -2.90 11.26 48.19
N LEU A 461 -3.79 10.56 47.51
CA LEU A 461 -4.21 10.89 46.15
C LEU A 461 -5.17 12.08 46.06
N TRP A 462 -5.69 12.53 47.21
CA TRP A 462 -6.71 13.58 47.28
C TRP A 462 -6.33 14.62 48.35
N GLY A 463 -6.00 15.84 47.94
CA GLY A 463 -5.67 16.94 48.84
C GLY A 463 -4.51 17.80 48.34
N PRO A 464 -4.23 18.96 49.01
CA PRO A 464 -3.15 19.88 48.57
C PRO A 464 -1.76 19.27 48.51
N ALA A 465 -1.49 18.22 49.31
CA ALA A 465 -0.22 17.50 49.30
C ALA A 465 -0.05 16.49 48.15
N ALA A 466 -1.07 16.33 47.29
CA ALA A 466 -0.97 15.47 46.12
C ALA A 466 -0.45 16.18 44.86
N LEU A 467 -0.19 17.50 44.95
CA LEU A 467 0.21 18.36 43.85
C LEU A 467 1.68 18.82 43.90
N ASP A 468 2.40 18.48 44.98
CA ASP A 468 3.84 18.69 45.14
C ASP A 468 4.62 17.41 44.76
#